data_51919920fc396a54077f1c234b37565d
#
_entry.id   51919920fc396a54077f1c234b37565d
#
_cell.length_a   1.000
_cell.length_b   1.000
_cell.length_c   1.000
_cell.angle_alpha   90.00
_cell.angle_beta   90.00
_cell.angle_gamma   90.00
#
_symmetry.space_group_name_H-M   'P 1'
#
loop_
_entity.id
_entity.type
_entity.pdbx_description
1 polymer ?
#
loop_
_entity_poly.entity_id
_entity_poly.type
_entity_poly.pdbx_seq_one_letter_code
_entity_poly.pdbx_strand_id
1 'polypeptide(L)'
;TFHKYKGEVCTGFQLHPVPGEQYHALAHNLKIIRFVADNCPGFIFPDGVYERGNDKSAIELLLGDKLLIDYVKGSSDWETVKEHIKVEEQKWIRKAKKFMLYEEQLYRCK
;
A
#
# COMPACT_ATOMS: atom_id res chain seq x y z
N THR A 1 22.17 -1.37 -20.07
CA THR A 1 21.16 -1.44 -18.99
C THR A 1 21.30 -0.22 -18.11
N PHE A 2 20.28 0.58 -18.03
CA PHE A 2 20.27 1.80 -17.23
C PHE A 2 19.89 1.42 -15.80
N HIS A 3 20.86 1.42 -14.88
CA HIS A 3 20.60 1.20 -13.45
C HIS A 3 20.68 2.54 -12.71
N LYS A 4 19.57 2.94 -12.08
CA LYS A 4 19.40 4.26 -11.44
C LYS A 4 20.45 4.55 -10.36
N TYR A 5 20.95 3.54 -9.66
CA TYR A 5 21.92 3.67 -8.57
C TYR A 5 23.14 2.76 -8.79
N LYS A 6 23.66 2.70 -10.03
CA LYS A 6 24.80 1.85 -10.38
C LYS A 6 26.06 2.28 -9.60
N GLY A 7 26.59 1.35 -8.81
CA GLY A 7 27.80 1.57 -8.01
C GLY A 7 27.57 2.19 -6.63
N GLU A 8 26.32 2.46 -6.27
CA GLU A 8 25.96 2.96 -4.95
C GLU A 8 25.52 1.83 -4.02
N VAL A 9 25.80 1.97 -2.73
CA VAL A 9 25.28 1.07 -1.69
C VAL A 9 23.88 1.53 -1.33
N CYS A 10 22.88 0.71 -1.61
CA CYS A 10 21.48 0.99 -1.28
C CYS A 10 21.05 0.17 -0.06
N THR A 11 20.36 0.81 0.86
CA THR A 11 19.72 0.17 2.01
C THR A 11 18.22 0.05 1.76
N GLY A 12 17.62 -1.03 2.22
CA GLY A 12 16.17 -1.25 2.04
C GLY A 12 15.63 -2.34 2.95
N PHE A 13 14.39 -2.73 2.70
CA PHE A 13 13.68 -3.77 3.45
C PHE A 13 13.42 -4.98 2.56
N GLN A 14 13.56 -6.16 3.14
CA GLN A 14 13.06 -7.40 2.55
C GLN A 14 12.04 -8.00 3.49
N LEU A 15 10.81 -8.21 2.99
CA LEU A 15 9.72 -8.77 3.79
C LEU A 15 9.70 -10.30 3.64
N HIS A 16 9.68 -10.98 4.77
CA HIS A 16 9.56 -12.43 4.86
C HIS A 16 8.29 -12.79 5.64
N PRO A 17 7.16 -13.05 4.96
CA PRO A 17 5.95 -13.51 5.64
C PRO A 17 6.21 -14.85 6.35
N VAL A 18 5.82 -14.94 7.62
CA VAL A 18 5.95 -16.16 8.42
C VAL A 18 4.75 -17.07 8.15
N PRO A 19 4.96 -18.34 7.77
CA PRO A 19 3.86 -19.27 7.57
C PRO A 19 2.98 -19.42 8.82
N GLY A 20 1.67 -19.31 8.65
CA GLY A 20 0.69 -19.41 9.73
C GLY A 20 0.37 -18.08 10.43
N GLU A 21 1.11 -17.02 10.19
CA GLU A 21 0.77 -15.67 10.66
C GLU A 21 -0.08 -14.91 9.63
N GLN A 22 -0.94 -14.02 10.15
CA GLN A 22 -1.73 -13.16 9.27
C GLN A 22 -0.87 -12.06 8.67
N TYR A 23 -0.71 -12.07 7.36
CA TYR A 23 -0.02 -11.03 6.62
C TYR A 23 -1.00 -10.27 5.73
N HIS A 24 -1.25 -9.03 6.09
CA HIS A 24 -2.08 -8.12 5.31
C HIS A 24 -1.18 -7.20 4.46
N ALA A 25 -0.96 -7.55 3.20
CA ALA A 25 0.01 -6.89 2.34
C ALA A 25 -0.18 -5.36 2.26
N LEU A 26 -1.40 -4.87 2.01
CA LEU A 26 -1.69 -3.44 1.93
C LEU A 26 -1.34 -2.72 3.23
N ALA A 27 -1.84 -3.22 4.37
CA ALA A 27 -1.63 -2.61 5.67
C ALA A 27 -0.14 -2.53 6.06
N HIS A 28 0.62 -3.61 5.82
CA HIS A 28 2.05 -3.64 6.12
C HIS A 28 2.84 -2.68 5.23
N ASN A 29 2.54 -2.66 3.92
CA ASN A 29 3.22 -1.74 3.00
C ASN A 29 2.94 -0.27 3.29
N LEU A 30 1.69 0.09 3.65
CA LEU A 30 1.36 1.47 4.07
C LEU A 30 2.18 1.90 5.30
N LYS A 31 2.31 1.02 6.31
CA LYS A 31 3.13 1.31 7.50
C LYS A 31 4.61 1.48 7.16
N ILE A 32 5.15 0.66 6.24
CA ILE A 32 6.54 0.78 5.81
C ILE A 32 6.75 2.09 5.08
N ILE A 33 5.88 2.46 4.14
CA ILE A 33 5.98 3.74 3.42
C ILE A 33 5.94 4.90 4.41
N ARG A 34 5.01 4.86 5.36
CA ARG A 34 4.90 5.89 6.41
C ARG A 34 6.17 5.95 7.27
N PHE A 35 6.69 4.80 7.71
CA PHE A 35 7.92 4.73 8.48
C PHE A 35 9.10 5.33 7.73
N VAL A 36 9.25 5.02 6.45
CA VAL A 36 10.31 5.58 5.59
C VAL A 36 10.15 7.10 5.46
N ALA A 37 8.92 7.56 5.22
CA ALA A 37 8.63 9.00 5.11
C ALA A 37 8.99 9.77 6.39
N ASP A 38 8.75 9.17 7.56
CA ASP A 38 9.02 9.80 8.85
C ASP A 38 10.50 9.77 9.28
N ASN A 39 11.25 8.74 8.87
CA ASN A 39 12.55 8.45 9.44
C ASN A 39 13.73 8.55 8.45
N CYS A 40 13.47 8.66 7.16
CA CYS A 40 14.53 8.77 6.16
C CYS A 40 14.73 10.22 5.72
N PRO A 41 15.82 10.88 6.14
CA PRO A 41 16.13 12.24 5.69
C PRO A 41 16.22 12.30 4.16
N GLY A 42 15.56 13.27 3.56
CA GLY A 42 15.54 13.44 2.11
C GLY A 42 14.52 12.58 1.37
N PHE A 43 13.72 11.76 2.06
CA PHE A 43 12.58 11.11 1.42
C PHE A 43 11.54 12.15 1.02
N ILE A 44 11.14 12.10 -0.23
CA ILE A 44 10.06 12.93 -0.78
C ILE A 44 9.13 12.06 -1.62
N PHE A 45 7.84 12.34 -1.56
CA PHE A 45 6.92 11.85 -2.59
C PHE A 45 7.12 12.71 -3.83
N PRO A 46 7.48 12.13 -5.00
CA PRO A 46 7.64 12.92 -6.21
C PRO A 46 6.35 13.66 -6.55
N ASP A 47 6.45 14.97 -6.65
CA ASP A 47 5.37 15.81 -7.16
C ASP A 47 5.36 15.81 -8.68
N GLY A 48 4.17 15.91 -9.27
CA GLY A 48 4.00 16.03 -10.70
C GLY A 48 3.34 14.84 -11.37
N VAL A 49 3.11 15.00 -12.63
CA VAL A 49 2.42 14.04 -13.50
C VAL A 49 3.29 12.81 -13.72
N TYR A 50 2.83 11.65 -13.26
CA TYR A 50 3.55 10.39 -13.44
C TYR A 50 3.30 9.78 -14.83
N GLU A 51 2.08 9.89 -15.35
CA GLU A 51 1.69 9.36 -16.63
C GLU A 51 1.06 10.44 -17.53
N ARG A 52 1.32 10.37 -18.83
CA ARG A 52 0.73 11.30 -19.80
C ARG A 52 -0.79 11.24 -19.78
N GLY A 53 -1.42 12.41 -19.69
CA GLY A 53 -2.89 12.55 -19.66
C GLY A 53 -3.52 12.35 -18.28
N ASN A 54 -2.71 12.31 -17.23
CA ASN A 54 -3.17 12.21 -15.84
C ASN A 54 -2.41 13.24 -14.98
N ASP A 55 -3.13 14.02 -14.19
CA ASP A 55 -2.59 15.08 -13.30
C ASP A 55 -2.25 14.56 -11.90
N LYS A 56 -2.29 13.24 -11.69
CA LYS A 56 -2.01 12.62 -10.41
C LYS A 56 -0.56 12.21 -10.29
N SER A 57 -0.03 12.29 -9.07
CA SER A 57 1.27 11.75 -8.71
C SER A 57 1.26 10.21 -8.71
N ALA A 58 2.45 9.59 -8.75
CA ALA A 58 2.57 8.14 -8.74
C ALA A 58 1.88 7.47 -7.54
N ILE A 59 2.02 8.05 -6.34
CA ILE A 59 1.40 7.50 -5.13
C ILE A 59 -0.13 7.58 -5.17
N GLU A 60 -0.68 8.63 -5.77
CA GLU A 60 -2.13 8.79 -5.93
C GLU A 60 -2.71 7.77 -6.92
N LEU A 61 -1.98 7.45 -7.99
CA LEU A 61 -2.37 6.41 -8.94
C LEU A 61 -2.29 5.02 -8.34
N LEU A 62 -1.24 4.75 -7.56
CA LEU A 62 -1.03 3.44 -6.93
C LEU A 62 -2.05 3.13 -5.83
N LEU A 63 -2.35 4.10 -4.97
CA LEU A 63 -3.26 3.88 -3.84
C LEU A 63 -4.73 4.07 -4.22
N GLY A 64 -5.04 5.02 -5.10
CA GLY A 64 -6.39 5.28 -5.58
C GLY A 64 -7.41 5.71 -4.53
N ASP A 65 -6.99 5.82 -3.26
CA ASP A 65 -7.84 6.16 -2.11
C ASP A 65 -7.24 7.32 -1.33
N LYS A 66 -8.04 8.37 -1.13
CA LYS A 66 -7.58 9.60 -0.48
C LYS A 66 -7.12 9.37 0.95
N LEU A 67 -7.80 8.53 1.73
CA LEU A 67 -7.46 8.31 3.13
C LEU A 67 -6.13 7.57 3.28
N LEU A 68 -5.85 6.61 2.38
CA LEU A 68 -4.56 5.92 2.33
C LEU A 68 -3.44 6.88 1.94
N ILE A 69 -3.70 7.80 1.00
CA ILE A 69 -2.75 8.84 0.59
C ILE A 69 -2.48 9.80 1.75
N ASP A 70 -3.51 10.27 2.43
CA ASP A 70 -3.42 11.14 3.59
C ASP A 70 -2.60 10.48 4.72
N TYR A 71 -2.76 9.18 4.93
CA TYR A 71 -1.97 8.42 5.90
C TYR A 71 -0.49 8.39 5.54
N VAL A 72 -0.12 7.97 4.34
CA VAL A 72 1.31 7.88 3.96
C VAL A 72 1.98 9.25 3.90
N LYS A 73 1.24 10.32 3.63
CA LYS A 73 1.68 11.73 3.68
C LYS A 73 1.66 12.33 5.10
N GLY A 74 1.11 11.64 6.11
CA GLY A 74 1.11 12.08 7.50
C GLY A 74 -0.05 12.92 7.95
N SER A 75 -1.09 13.00 7.15
CA SER A 75 -2.29 13.80 7.44
C SER A 75 -3.42 12.98 8.08
N SER A 76 -3.25 11.67 8.24
CA SER A 76 -4.22 10.77 8.88
C SER A 76 -3.52 9.79 9.82
N ASP A 77 -4.25 9.25 10.80
CA ASP A 77 -3.76 8.26 11.75
C ASP A 77 -4.05 6.81 11.30
N TRP A 78 -3.33 5.85 11.93
CA TRP A 78 -3.43 4.44 11.57
C TRP A 78 -4.79 3.81 11.93
N GLU A 79 -5.40 4.15 13.05
CA GLU A 79 -6.66 3.52 13.48
C GLU A 79 -7.81 3.88 12.53
N THR A 80 -7.85 5.13 12.06
CA THR A 80 -8.80 5.59 11.03
C THR A 80 -8.62 4.81 9.72
N VAL A 81 -7.38 4.64 9.26
CA VAL A 81 -7.07 3.91 8.02
C VAL A 81 -7.39 2.42 8.16
N LYS A 82 -7.04 1.82 9.27
CA LYS A 82 -7.29 0.40 9.56
C LYS A 82 -8.79 0.07 9.49
N GLU A 83 -9.63 0.89 10.11
CA GLU A 83 -11.08 0.68 10.06
C GLU A 83 -11.63 0.90 8.64
N HIS A 84 -11.13 1.90 7.92
CA HIS A 84 -11.49 2.14 6.52
C HIS A 84 -11.17 0.93 5.63
N ILE A 85 -9.95 0.41 5.71
CA ILE A 85 -9.54 -0.79 4.97
C ILE A 85 -10.50 -1.95 5.25
N LYS A 86 -10.77 -2.24 6.53
CA LYS A 86 -11.66 -3.32 6.95
C LYS A 86 -13.07 -3.17 6.36
N VAL A 87 -13.62 -1.97 6.37
CA VAL A 87 -14.96 -1.69 5.82
C VAL A 87 -14.97 -1.90 4.30
N GLU A 88 -13.97 -1.38 3.58
CA GLU A 88 -13.89 -1.52 2.13
C GLU A 88 -13.65 -2.97 1.68
N GLU A 89 -12.83 -3.73 2.39
CA GLU A 89 -12.65 -5.17 2.16
C GLU A 89 -13.94 -5.95 2.33
N GLN A 90 -14.70 -5.68 3.38
CA GLN A 90 -16.00 -6.34 3.58
C GLN A 90 -17.02 -5.98 2.49
N LYS A 91 -17.02 -4.73 2.03
CA LYS A 91 -17.84 -4.33 0.88
C LYS A 91 -17.44 -5.07 -0.38
N TRP A 92 -16.13 -5.16 -0.64
CA TRP A 92 -15.60 -5.87 -1.79
C TRP A 92 -15.92 -7.36 -1.75
N ILE A 93 -15.69 -8.05 -0.64
CA ILE A 93 -16.00 -9.47 -0.46
C ILE A 93 -17.47 -9.76 -0.79
N ARG A 94 -18.38 -8.91 -0.28
CA ARG A 94 -19.82 -9.04 -0.59
C ARG A 94 -20.14 -8.91 -2.08
N LYS A 95 -19.47 -7.99 -2.78
CA LYS A 95 -19.62 -7.82 -4.23
C LYS A 95 -19.00 -8.99 -5.01
N ALA A 96 -17.83 -9.44 -4.60
CA ALA A 96 -17.07 -10.46 -5.29
C ALA A 96 -17.73 -11.86 -5.19
N LYS A 97 -18.42 -12.18 -4.10
CA LYS A 97 -19.07 -13.46 -3.87
C LYS A 97 -19.88 -13.99 -5.06
N LYS A 98 -20.64 -13.14 -5.70
CA LYS A 98 -21.49 -13.52 -6.84
C LYS A 98 -20.73 -13.84 -8.14
N PHE A 99 -19.44 -13.53 -8.19
CA PHE A 99 -18.58 -13.79 -9.34
C PHE A 99 -17.54 -14.89 -9.06
N MET A 100 -17.49 -15.42 -7.84
CA MET A 100 -16.55 -16.48 -7.47
C MET A 100 -16.98 -17.80 -8.12
N LEU A 101 -16.05 -18.41 -8.85
CA LEU A 101 -16.24 -19.71 -9.49
C LEU A 101 -15.82 -20.88 -8.60
N TYR A 102 -15.09 -20.60 -7.50
CA TYR A 102 -14.56 -21.59 -6.56
C TYR A 102 -15.05 -21.31 -5.16
N GLU A 103 -15.22 -22.36 -4.33
CA GLU A 103 -15.68 -22.22 -2.96
C GLU A 103 -14.70 -21.46 -2.06
N GLU A 104 -15.24 -20.86 -1.00
CA GLU A 104 -14.64 -19.85 -0.08
C GLU A 104 -13.32 -20.22 0.62
N GLN A 105 -12.67 -21.33 0.35
CA GLN A 105 -11.47 -21.76 1.08
C GLN A 105 -10.27 -20.80 0.93
N LEU A 106 -10.25 -19.95 -0.09
CA LEU A 106 -9.14 -19.03 -0.37
C LEU A 106 -9.18 -17.72 0.45
N TYR A 107 -10.28 -17.40 1.11
CA TYR A 107 -10.47 -16.11 1.82
C TYR A 107 -10.64 -16.25 3.33
N ARG A 108 -10.35 -17.40 3.90
CA ARG A 108 -10.24 -17.53 5.37
C ARG A 108 -8.86 -17.04 5.82
N CYS A 109 -8.62 -15.74 5.72
CA CYS A 109 -7.75 -15.08 6.69
C CYS A 109 -8.53 -15.02 8.00
N LYS A 110 -8.28 -16.02 8.84
CA LYS A 110 -8.74 -16.02 10.23
C LYS A 110 -7.95 -15.02 11.04
#